data_f289a8fd81f9d401c706e247fa3960f2
#
_entry.id   f289a8fd81f9d401c706e247fa3960f2
#
_cell.length_a   1.000
_cell.length_b   1.000
_cell.length_c   1.000
_cell.angle_alpha   90.00
_cell.angle_beta   90.00
_cell.angle_gamma   90.00
#
_symmetry.space_group_name_H-M   'P 1'
#
loop_
_entity.id
_entity.type
_entity.pdbx_description
1 polymer ?
#
loop_
_entity_poly.entity_id
_entity_poly.type
_entity_poly.pdbx_seq_one_letter_code
_entity_poly.pdbx_strand_id
1 'polypeptide(L)'
;KKQPTTIMDCTAGFGKDSYLMSLTGSRIIAYESNPVMFALLADGLNRFNIDNISLRKKDALREVKLTECEIIYIDPMYPATKKSAKNNKDMMFLQTFVGHQADMAEELFTQSLLSKAKKIVIKRPVKSDYVMNRKPTSQIIGKAARFDIYVK
;
A
#
# COMPACT_ATOMS: atom_id res chain seq x y z
N LYS A 1 14.32 14.24 20.26
CA LYS A 1 13.54 13.05 19.82
C LYS A 1 13.58 12.99 18.31
N LYS A 2 13.87 11.81 17.73
CA LYS A 2 13.81 11.60 16.29
C LYS A 2 12.37 11.79 15.83
N GLN A 3 12.16 12.54 14.74
CA GLN A 3 10.82 12.70 14.16
C GLN A 3 10.28 11.33 13.71
N PRO A 4 8.97 11.06 13.89
CA PRO A 4 8.38 9.83 13.41
C PRO A 4 8.52 9.74 11.89
N THR A 5 8.82 8.54 11.39
CA THR A 5 8.87 8.26 9.95
C THR A 5 7.50 8.48 9.32
N THR A 6 7.44 9.19 8.21
CA THR A 6 6.20 9.36 7.43
C THR A 6 6.16 8.34 6.30
N ILE A 7 5.10 7.56 6.25
CA ILE A 7 4.87 6.54 5.23
C ILE A 7 3.62 6.92 4.44
N MET A 8 3.74 6.95 3.12
CA MET A 8 2.60 7.06 2.21
C MET A 8 2.14 5.64 1.85
N ASP A 9 0.91 5.28 2.20
CA ASP A 9 0.24 4.07 1.73
C ASP A 9 -0.61 4.41 0.50
N CYS A 10 -0.18 3.94 -0.67
CA CYS A 10 -0.84 4.21 -1.94
C CYS A 10 -2.09 3.36 -2.20
N THR A 11 -2.32 2.33 -1.39
CA THR A 11 -3.29 1.27 -1.64
C THR A 11 -4.03 0.86 -0.36
N ALA A 12 -4.56 1.83 0.37
CA ALA A 12 -5.02 1.64 1.74
C ALA A 12 -6.10 0.55 1.91
N GLY A 13 -7.07 0.46 1.00
CA GLY A 13 -8.13 -0.54 1.06
C GLY A 13 -8.85 -0.54 2.43
N PHE A 14 -8.86 -1.67 3.13
CA PHE A 14 -9.38 -1.78 4.50
C PHE A 14 -8.44 -1.23 5.58
N GLY A 15 -7.28 -0.69 5.22
CA GLY A 15 -6.33 -0.08 6.15
C GLY A 15 -5.54 -1.07 7.02
N LYS A 16 -5.54 -2.37 6.72
CA LYS A 16 -4.84 -3.38 7.54
C LYS A 16 -3.34 -3.10 7.63
N ASP A 17 -2.69 -2.88 6.50
CA ASP A 17 -1.25 -2.60 6.45
C ASP A 17 -0.94 -1.20 6.99
N SER A 18 -1.77 -0.18 6.66
CA SER A 18 -1.70 1.16 7.26
C SER A 18 -1.72 1.09 8.78
N TYR A 19 -2.65 0.32 9.35
CA TYR A 19 -2.76 0.14 10.80
C TYR A 19 -1.50 -0.52 11.39
N LEU A 20 -1.03 -1.63 10.80
CA LEU A 20 0.18 -2.30 11.27
C LEU A 20 1.41 -1.39 11.23
N MET A 21 1.57 -0.60 10.15
CA MET A 21 2.64 0.38 10.05
C MET A 21 2.50 1.49 11.10
N SER A 22 1.29 1.91 11.43
CA SER A 22 1.03 2.96 12.44
C SER A 22 1.44 2.53 13.85
N LEU A 23 1.38 1.23 14.17
CA LEU A 23 1.81 0.69 15.47
C LEU A 23 3.30 0.85 15.73
N THR A 24 4.12 1.09 14.70
CA THR A 24 5.55 1.40 14.85
C THR A 24 5.84 2.83 15.31
N GLY A 25 4.81 3.63 15.54
CA GLY A 25 4.93 5.07 15.82
C GLY A 25 5.12 5.92 14.57
N SER A 26 5.00 5.35 13.37
CA SER A 26 5.07 6.08 12.10
C SER A 26 3.80 6.90 11.87
N ARG A 27 3.93 8.01 11.14
CA ARG A 27 2.79 8.72 10.55
C ARG A 27 2.43 8.09 9.22
N ILE A 28 1.17 7.77 9.02
CA ILE A 28 0.68 7.17 7.78
C ILE A 28 -0.17 8.20 7.03
N ILE A 29 0.12 8.40 5.75
CA ILE A 29 -0.74 9.12 4.81
C ILE A 29 -1.33 8.07 3.89
N ALA A 30 -2.57 7.68 4.15
CA ALA A 30 -3.25 6.59 3.47
C ALA A 30 -4.15 7.14 2.35
N TYR A 31 -4.00 6.62 1.14
CA TYR A 31 -4.79 7.01 -0.03
C TYR A 31 -5.75 5.89 -0.41
N GLU A 32 -7.02 6.28 -0.58
CA GLU A 32 -8.07 5.38 -1.08
C GLU A 32 -8.97 6.15 -2.04
N SER A 33 -9.03 5.70 -3.29
CA SER A 33 -9.82 6.35 -4.35
C SER A 33 -11.26 5.88 -4.40
N ASN A 34 -11.52 4.63 -3.99
CA ASN A 34 -12.86 4.08 -3.98
C ASN A 34 -13.69 4.68 -2.83
N PRO A 35 -14.85 5.31 -3.14
CA PRO A 35 -15.64 6.01 -2.13
C PRO A 35 -16.21 5.10 -1.03
N VAL A 36 -16.53 3.85 -1.36
CA VAL A 36 -17.08 2.87 -0.40
C VAL A 36 -15.99 2.43 0.55
N MET A 37 -14.82 2.05 0.02
CA MET A 37 -13.67 1.64 0.83
C MET A 37 -13.18 2.77 1.73
N PHE A 38 -13.12 4.00 1.18
CA PHE A 38 -12.79 5.20 1.94
C PHE A 38 -13.74 5.39 3.13
N ALA A 39 -15.06 5.30 2.91
CA ALA A 39 -16.05 5.48 3.97
C ALA A 39 -15.93 4.42 5.07
N LEU A 40 -15.74 3.15 4.70
CA LEU A 40 -15.56 2.05 5.64
C LEU A 40 -14.27 2.22 6.48
N LEU A 41 -13.18 2.59 5.84
CA LEU A 41 -11.92 2.83 6.55
C LEU A 41 -12.01 4.06 7.46
N ALA A 42 -12.62 5.15 7.00
CA ALA A 42 -12.82 6.36 7.81
C ALA A 42 -13.65 6.08 9.08
N ASP A 43 -14.73 5.30 8.94
CA ASP A 43 -15.55 4.87 10.07
C ASP A 43 -14.73 4.01 11.06
N GLY A 44 -13.94 3.08 10.56
CA GLY A 44 -13.06 2.26 11.41
C GLY A 44 -12.04 3.09 12.17
N LEU A 45 -11.33 4.01 11.51
CA LEU A 45 -10.34 4.89 12.13
C LEU A 45 -10.96 5.74 13.23
N ASN A 46 -12.16 6.30 13.00
CA ASN A 46 -12.90 7.08 14.00
C ASN A 46 -13.28 6.25 15.22
N ARG A 47 -13.85 5.06 15.00
CA ARG A 47 -14.29 4.21 16.12
C ARG A 47 -13.15 3.75 17.02
N PHE A 48 -11.96 3.56 16.47
CA PHE A 48 -10.81 3.11 17.23
C PHE A 48 -9.85 4.23 17.66
N ASN A 49 -10.21 5.51 17.42
CA ASN A 49 -9.42 6.69 17.79
C ASN A 49 -7.95 6.60 17.30
N ILE A 50 -7.75 6.29 16.01
CA ILE A 50 -6.42 6.14 15.42
C ILE A 50 -5.99 7.49 14.83
N ASP A 51 -5.10 8.20 15.53
CA ASP A 51 -4.73 9.59 15.20
C ASP A 51 -3.53 9.73 14.27
N ASN A 52 -2.72 8.69 14.15
CA ASN A 52 -1.50 8.74 13.33
C ASN A 52 -1.68 8.23 11.90
N ILE A 53 -2.92 8.00 11.47
CA ILE A 53 -3.30 7.69 10.09
C ILE A 53 -4.14 8.85 9.51
N SER A 54 -3.57 9.57 8.55
CA SER A 54 -4.28 10.60 7.76
C SER A 54 -4.85 9.99 6.49
N LEU A 55 -6.14 9.67 6.49
CA LEU A 55 -6.82 9.09 5.33
C LEU A 55 -7.23 10.18 4.33
N ARG A 56 -6.95 9.95 3.05
CA ARG A 56 -7.25 10.87 1.95
C ARG A 56 -8.02 10.18 0.82
N LYS A 57 -9.18 10.75 0.47
CA LYS A 57 -9.99 10.30 -0.68
C LYS A 57 -9.43 10.86 -1.97
N LYS A 58 -8.35 10.26 -2.47
CA LYS A 58 -7.67 10.68 -3.68
C LYS A 58 -7.00 9.48 -4.36
N ASP A 59 -6.72 9.66 -5.65
CA ASP A 59 -5.91 8.71 -6.41
C ASP A 59 -4.42 8.92 -6.06
N ALA A 60 -3.79 7.89 -5.50
CA ALA A 60 -2.38 7.93 -5.12
C ALA A 60 -1.43 8.23 -6.29
N LEU A 61 -1.77 7.81 -7.51
CA LEU A 61 -0.98 8.11 -8.71
C LEU A 61 -0.76 9.60 -8.93
N ARG A 62 -1.77 10.41 -8.65
CA ARG A 62 -1.70 11.87 -8.79
C ARG A 62 -0.95 12.56 -7.65
N GLU A 63 -0.88 11.91 -6.49
CA GLU A 63 -0.37 12.49 -5.26
C GLU A 63 1.06 12.03 -4.91
N VAL A 64 1.52 10.91 -5.46
CA VAL A 64 2.77 10.25 -5.04
C VAL A 64 4.02 11.12 -5.20
N LYS A 65 4.07 12.00 -6.18
CA LYS A 65 5.18 12.96 -6.35
C LYS A 65 5.08 14.17 -5.44
N LEU A 66 3.86 14.53 -5.04
CA LEU A 66 3.54 15.73 -4.27
C LEU A 66 3.59 15.48 -2.77
N THR A 67 3.42 14.22 -2.35
CA THR A 67 3.37 13.85 -0.94
C THR A 67 4.76 13.77 -0.34
N GLU A 68 5.01 14.57 0.69
CA GLU A 68 6.26 14.50 1.45
C GLU A 68 6.23 13.33 2.42
N CYS A 69 7.04 12.31 2.14
CA CYS A 69 7.18 11.12 2.96
C CYS A 69 8.58 10.52 2.79
N GLU A 70 9.02 9.72 3.76
CA GLU A 70 10.28 8.98 3.68
C GLU A 70 10.12 7.64 2.96
N ILE A 71 8.94 7.02 3.09
CA ILE A 71 8.66 5.69 2.54
C ILE A 71 7.35 5.74 1.77
N ILE A 72 7.34 5.14 0.58
CA ILE A 72 6.13 4.85 -0.18
C ILE A 72 5.86 3.35 -0.07
N TYR A 73 4.65 2.99 0.35
CA TYR A 73 4.17 1.62 0.44
C TYR A 73 3.10 1.36 -0.63
N ILE A 74 3.24 0.23 -1.34
CA ILE A 74 2.35 -0.19 -2.42
C ILE A 74 1.98 -1.66 -2.22
N ASP A 75 0.70 -1.96 -2.02
CA ASP A 75 0.13 -3.32 -1.99
C ASP A 75 -0.94 -3.47 -3.08
N PRO A 76 -0.54 -3.62 -4.34
CA PRO A 76 -1.50 -3.75 -5.43
C PRO A 76 -2.26 -5.06 -5.28
N MET A 77 -3.55 -5.02 -5.61
CA MET A 77 -4.39 -6.21 -5.61
C MET A 77 -4.02 -7.12 -6.77
N TYR A 78 -3.20 -8.14 -6.49
CA TYR A 78 -2.90 -9.18 -7.47
C TYR A 78 -4.12 -10.08 -7.70
N PRO A 79 -4.34 -10.54 -8.96
CA PRO A 79 -5.37 -11.53 -9.22
C PRO A 79 -5.19 -12.74 -8.30
N ALA A 80 -6.24 -13.16 -7.65
CA ALA A 80 -6.19 -14.36 -6.82
C ALA A 80 -5.83 -15.57 -7.68
N THR A 81 -4.78 -16.29 -7.32
CA THR A 81 -4.53 -17.61 -7.92
C THR A 81 -5.67 -18.55 -7.54
N LYS A 82 -6.08 -19.48 -8.44
CA LYS A 82 -7.22 -20.41 -8.24
C LYS A 82 -7.22 -21.13 -6.89
N LYS A 83 -6.07 -21.25 -6.21
CA LYS A 83 -5.93 -21.87 -4.88
C LYS A 83 -6.18 -20.92 -3.72
N SER A 84 -5.97 -19.62 -3.86
CA SER A 84 -6.11 -18.64 -2.77
C SER A 84 -7.48 -17.97 -2.74
N ALA A 85 -8.25 -18.03 -3.83
CA ALA A 85 -9.54 -17.36 -3.98
C ALA A 85 -10.63 -17.92 -3.03
N LYS A 86 -10.49 -19.15 -2.55
CA LYS A 86 -11.55 -19.83 -1.78
C LYS A 86 -11.64 -19.42 -0.31
N ASN A 87 -10.63 -18.76 0.25
CA ASN A 87 -10.50 -18.60 1.72
C ASN A 87 -10.41 -17.16 2.22
N ASN A 88 -10.46 -16.13 1.38
CA ASN A 88 -10.36 -14.75 1.86
C ASN A 88 -11.52 -13.89 1.34
N LYS A 89 -12.60 -13.82 2.15
CA LYS A 89 -13.80 -13.01 1.85
C LYS A 89 -13.49 -11.54 1.65
N ASP A 90 -12.51 -11.01 2.39
CA ASP A 90 -12.08 -9.61 2.27
C ASP A 90 -11.46 -9.33 0.90
N MET A 91 -10.63 -10.27 0.41
CA MET A 91 -10.00 -10.13 -0.90
C MET A 91 -11.02 -10.23 -2.05
N MET A 92 -12.00 -11.12 -1.94
CA MET A 92 -13.09 -11.23 -2.92
C MET A 92 -13.93 -9.95 -2.95
N PHE A 93 -14.25 -9.40 -1.77
CA PHE A 93 -14.98 -8.15 -1.66
C PHE A 93 -14.20 -7.00 -2.31
N LEU A 94 -12.91 -6.85 -1.99
CA LEU A 94 -12.04 -5.84 -2.58
C LEU A 94 -11.94 -5.97 -4.11
N GLN A 95 -11.78 -7.18 -4.65
CA GLN A 95 -11.70 -7.42 -6.10
C GLN A 95 -12.97 -7.02 -6.83
N THR A 96 -14.14 -7.19 -6.22
CA THR A 96 -15.42 -6.78 -6.80
C THR A 96 -15.52 -5.26 -6.96
N PHE A 97 -14.91 -4.49 -6.05
CA PHE A 97 -15.02 -3.03 -6.02
C PHE A 97 -13.85 -2.29 -6.69
N VAL A 98 -12.67 -2.89 -6.77
CA VAL A 98 -11.43 -2.16 -7.16
C VAL A 98 -10.89 -2.60 -8.53
N GLY A 99 -11.31 -3.75 -9.07
CA GLY A 99 -10.84 -4.26 -10.36
C GLY A 99 -9.37 -4.72 -10.37
N HIS A 100 -8.85 -5.04 -11.55
CA HIS A 100 -7.47 -5.51 -11.72
C HIS A 100 -6.49 -4.33 -11.74
N GLN A 101 -5.59 -4.26 -10.77
CA GLN A 101 -4.65 -3.15 -10.57
C GLN A 101 -3.18 -3.52 -10.89
N ALA A 102 -2.92 -4.55 -11.68
CA ALA A 102 -1.55 -4.93 -12.01
C ALA A 102 -0.78 -3.80 -12.73
N ASP A 103 -1.43 -3.15 -13.70
CA ASP A 103 -0.84 -2.03 -14.45
C ASP A 103 -0.62 -0.80 -13.56
N MET A 104 -1.51 -0.58 -12.59
CA MET A 104 -1.38 0.52 -11.63
C MET A 104 -0.15 0.36 -10.73
N ALA A 105 0.27 -0.87 -10.43
CA ALA A 105 1.47 -1.10 -9.61
C ALA A 105 2.74 -0.60 -10.29
N GLU A 106 2.88 -0.85 -11.59
CA GLU A 106 4.03 -0.41 -12.38
C GLU A 106 4.06 1.11 -12.54
N GLU A 107 2.88 1.69 -12.76
CA GLU A 107 2.75 3.14 -12.87
C GLU A 107 3.03 3.83 -11.53
N LEU A 108 2.46 3.35 -10.41
CA LEU A 108 2.78 3.85 -9.06
C LEU A 108 4.27 3.72 -8.76
N PHE A 109 4.89 2.59 -9.08
CA PHE A 109 6.32 2.41 -8.88
C PHE A 109 7.14 3.41 -9.68
N THR A 110 6.82 3.59 -10.97
CA THR A 110 7.49 4.56 -11.85
C THR A 110 7.39 5.98 -11.29
N GLN A 111 6.19 6.41 -10.88
CA GLN A 111 5.98 7.72 -10.29
C GLN A 111 6.68 7.86 -8.93
N SER A 112 6.74 6.78 -8.14
CA SER A 112 7.44 6.75 -6.85
C SER A 112 8.94 6.93 -7.00
N LEU A 113 9.55 6.43 -8.07
CA LEU A 113 10.96 6.65 -8.36
C LEU A 113 11.29 8.15 -8.58
N LEU A 114 10.33 8.93 -9.06
CA LEU A 114 10.45 10.37 -9.29
C LEU A 114 10.12 11.22 -8.06
N SER A 115 9.60 10.61 -6.99
CA SER A 115 9.24 11.30 -5.74
C SER A 115 10.49 11.65 -4.89
N LYS A 116 10.29 12.37 -3.79
CA LYS A 116 11.34 12.66 -2.79
C LYS A 116 11.53 11.55 -1.75
N ALA A 117 10.72 10.51 -1.78
CA ALA A 117 10.82 9.40 -0.82
C ALA A 117 12.17 8.69 -0.94
N LYS A 118 12.71 8.25 0.19
CA LYS A 118 13.99 7.54 0.27
C LYS A 118 13.87 6.05 -0.03
N LYS A 119 12.69 5.49 0.21
CA LYS A 119 12.41 4.07 0.03
C LYS A 119 11.05 3.84 -0.60
N ILE A 120 10.97 2.82 -1.44
CA ILE A 120 9.71 2.30 -1.98
C ILE A 120 9.62 0.84 -1.53
N VAL A 121 8.49 0.46 -0.95
CA VAL A 121 8.20 -0.90 -0.51
C VAL A 121 7.00 -1.41 -1.27
N ILE A 122 7.16 -2.52 -1.98
CA ILE A 122 6.09 -3.15 -2.75
C ILE A 122 5.83 -4.55 -2.17
N LYS A 123 4.60 -4.79 -1.74
CA LYS A 123 4.16 -6.12 -1.33
C LYS A 123 3.80 -6.95 -2.55
N ARG A 124 4.31 -8.16 -2.62
CA ARG A 124 4.10 -9.07 -3.76
C ARG A 124 3.90 -10.52 -3.31
N PRO A 125 3.22 -11.35 -4.09
CA PRO A 125 3.26 -12.79 -3.89
C PRO A 125 4.70 -13.30 -3.94
N VAL A 126 5.04 -14.29 -3.12
CA VAL A 126 6.43 -14.78 -2.97
C VAL A 126 7.05 -15.20 -4.31
N LYS A 127 6.24 -15.81 -5.20
CA LYS A 127 6.71 -16.38 -6.49
C LYS A 127 6.48 -15.46 -7.69
N SER A 128 5.97 -14.23 -7.50
CA SER A 128 5.75 -13.32 -8.63
C SER A 128 7.08 -12.71 -9.12
N ASP A 129 7.09 -12.26 -10.36
CA ASP A 129 8.23 -11.51 -10.90
C ASP A 129 8.45 -10.19 -10.14
N TYR A 130 9.56 -9.53 -10.32
CA TYR A 130 9.79 -8.18 -9.81
C TYR A 130 8.99 -7.15 -10.61
N VAL A 131 8.59 -6.06 -9.96
CA VAL A 131 7.95 -4.95 -10.67
C VAL A 131 8.87 -4.45 -11.78
N MET A 132 8.37 -4.34 -12.99
CA MET A 132 9.14 -3.95 -14.18
C MET A 132 10.47 -4.75 -14.34
N ASN A 133 10.51 -6.00 -13.91
CA ASN A 133 11.72 -6.85 -13.88
C ASN A 133 12.91 -6.22 -13.12
N ARG A 134 12.68 -5.19 -12.30
CA ARG A 134 13.73 -4.51 -11.55
C ARG A 134 13.99 -5.21 -10.22
N LYS A 135 15.21 -5.70 -10.04
CA LYS A 135 15.63 -6.35 -8.78
C LYS A 135 15.62 -5.34 -7.63
N PRO A 136 14.98 -5.64 -6.48
CA PRO A 136 14.97 -4.77 -5.32
C PRO A 136 16.35 -4.70 -4.64
N THR A 137 16.58 -3.64 -3.86
CA THR A 137 17.79 -3.47 -3.03
C THR A 137 17.85 -4.53 -1.93
N SER A 138 16.70 -4.85 -1.34
CA SER A 138 16.56 -5.92 -0.33
C SER A 138 15.12 -6.45 -0.31
N GLN A 139 14.92 -7.58 0.36
CA GLN A 139 13.63 -8.24 0.46
C GLN A 139 13.36 -8.74 1.87
N ILE A 140 12.10 -8.72 2.27
CA ILE A 140 11.60 -9.45 3.44
C ILE A 140 10.62 -10.49 2.94
N ILE A 141 10.94 -11.77 3.11
CA ILE A 141 10.14 -12.87 2.56
C ILE A 141 9.35 -13.53 3.68
N GLY A 142 8.02 -13.46 3.58
CA GLY A 142 7.09 -14.15 4.45
C GLY A 142 6.57 -15.46 3.83
N LYS A 143 5.59 -16.10 4.49
CA LYS A 143 4.99 -17.35 3.99
C LYS A 143 4.11 -17.16 2.74
N ALA A 144 3.33 -16.09 2.69
CA ALA A 144 2.35 -15.82 1.63
C ALA A 144 2.74 -14.66 0.73
N ALA A 145 3.45 -13.69 1.26
CA ALA A 145 3.88 -12.49 0.56
C ALA A 145 5.33 -12.16 0.88
N ARG A 146 5.95 -11.38 0.01
CA ARG A 146 7.24 -10.75 0.24
C ARG A 146 7.11 -9.24 0.10
N PHE A 147 8.05 -8.52 0.70
CA PHE A 147 8.17 -7.08 0.56
C PHE A 147 9.46 -6.78 -0.21
N ASP A 148 9.32 -6.26 -1.41
CA ASP A 148 10.44 -5.81 -2.24
C ASP A 148 10.76 -4.36 -1.87
N ILE A 149 11.99 -4.10 -1.44
CA ILE A 149 12.44 -2.79 -0.92
C ILE A 149 13.43 -2.19 -1.91
N TYR A 150 13.12 -0.99 -2.40
CA TYR A 150 13.96 -0.21 -3.28
C TYR A 150 14.42 1.04 -2.53
N VAL A 151 15.73 1.17 -2.35
CA VAL A 151 16.37 2.37 -1.76
C VAL A 151 16.82 3.27 -2.90
N LYS A 152 16.55 4.58 -2.75
CA LYS A 152 16.92 5.62 -3.72
C LYS A 152 18.14 6.37 -3.26
#